data_0e028d433beea27f2e6b42219f365094
#
_entry.id   0e028d433beea27f2e6b42219f365094
#
_cell.length_a   1.000
_cell.length_b   1.000
_cell.length_c   1.000
_cell.angle_alpha   90.00
_cell.angle_beta   90.00
_cell.angle_gamma   90.00
#
_symmetry.space_group_name_H-M   'P 1'
#
loop_
_entity.id
_entity.type
_entity.pdbx_description
1 polymer ?
#
loop_
_entity_poly.entity_id
_entity_poly.type
_entity_poly.pdbx_seq_one_letter_code
_entity_poly.pdbx_strand_id
1 'polypeptide(L)'
;MIAPIKQPVHKKTIKLLPQEKEGNYRFSSKFVATRNAIEKFGEAVIIACHMTLLKEVKRKNGLDYLQVFEVDGERLWFIDDVSHVTCLLPSDY
;
A
#
# COMPACT_ATOMS: atom_id res chain seq x y z
N MET A 1 15.22 8.49 -33.52
CA MET A 1 14.91 8.21 -32.88
C MET A 1 14.46 8.15 -31.97
N ILE A 2 14.21 7.94 -31.67
CA ILE A 2 13.92 7.84 -30.81
C ILE A 2 13.68 7.27 -29.86
N ALA A 3 13.65 7.26 -29.19
CA ALA A 3 13.49 6.75 -28.22
C ALA A 3 12.83 6.62 -27.31
N PRO A 4 12.69 6.26 -26.99
CA PRO A 4 11.95 6.01 -26.13
C PRO A 4 11.65 6.09 -24.94
N ILE A 5 11.69 6.04 -24.70
CA ILE A 5 11.40 5.91 -23.71
C ILE A 5 11.14 5.55 -22.72
N LYS A 6 11.18 5.43 -22.37
CA LYS A 6 10.95 5.17 -21.48
C LYS A 6 10.86 4.87 -20.48
N GLN A 7 11.00 4.63 -20.02
CA GLN A 7 10.92 4.32 -19.08
C GLN A 7 10.98 3.96 -18.20
N PRO A 8 11.02 3.93 -17.95
CA PRO A 8 11.25 3.36 -17.06
C PRO A 8 11.24 2.96 -16.21
N VAL A 9 10.98 3.47 -16.53
CA VAL A 9 11.07 3.08 -15.62
C VAL A 9 11.23 2.10 -14.83
N HIS A 10 11.69 2.14 -14.12
CA HIS A 10 11.80 0.85 -13.61
C HIS A 10 10.71 0.58 -12.59
N LYS A 11 10.23 -0.64 -12.59
CA LYS A 11 9.11 -1.01 -11.75
C LYS A 11 9.59 -1.43 -10.38
N LYS A 12 8.88 -0.98 -9.36
CA LYS A 12 9.10 -1.47 -8.01
C LYS A 12 8.39 -2.82 -7.84
N THR A 13 9.01 -3.71 -7.11
CA THR A 13 8.39 -4.98 -6.76
C THR A 13 7.51 -4.76 -5.53
N ILE A 14 6.22 -4.92 -5.71
CA ILE A 14 5.23 -4.70 -4.66
C ILE A 14 4.67 -6.04 -4.23
N LYS A 15 4.70 -6.32 -2.93
CA LYS A 15 4.24 -7.59 -2.42
C LYS A 15 3.42 -7.34 -1.15
N LEU A 16 2.17 -7.76 -1.17
CA LEU A 16 1.34 -7.73 0.04
C LEU A 16 1.67 -8.98 0.84
N LEU A 17 2.14 -8.77 2.06
CA LEU A 17 2.53 -9.88 2.91
C LEU A 17 1.31 -10.54 3.53
N PRO A 18 1.38 -11.85 3.85
CA PRO A 18 0.25 -12.52 4.50
C PRO A 18 -0.08 -11.85 5.82
N GLN A 19 -1.37 -11.68 6.07
CA GLN A 19 -1.81 -11.13 7.35
C GLN A 19 -1.74 -12.22 8.44
N GLU A 20 -1.55 -11.78 9.69
CA GLU A 20 -1.45 -12.72 10.81
C GLU A 20 -2.83 -13.15 11.30
N LYS A 21 -3.81 -12.29 11.15
CA LYS A 21 -5.17 -12.55 11.59
C LYS A 21 -6.13 -12.23 10.47
N GLU A 22 -7.31 -12.79 10.55
CA GLU A 22 -8.37 -12.43 9.63
C GLU A 22 -9.14 -11.26 10.21
N GLY A 23 -9.87 -10.56 9.34
CA GLY A 23 -10.66 -9.43 9.76
C GLY A 23 -11.66 -9.06 8.72
N ASN A 24 -12.45 -8.04 9.01
CA ASN A 24 -13.49 -7.59 8.10
C ASN A 24 -13.36 -6.10 7.76
N TYR A 25 -12.16 -5.55 7.88
CA TYR A 25 -11.91 -4.17 7.49
C TYR A 25 -11.89 -4.06 5.98
N ARG A 26 -12.51 -3.00 5.46
CA ARG A 26 -12.71 -2.85 4.02
C ARG A 26 -11.71 -1.90 3.36
N PHE A 27 -10.99 -1.12 4.14
CA PHE A 27 -10.01 -0.17 3.62
C PHE A 27 -10.63 0.79 2.61
N SER A 28 -11.89 1.17 2.84
CA SER A 28 -12.65 2.00 1.91
C SER A 28 -12.96 3.38 2.45
N SER A 29 -12.49 3.71 3.66
CA SER A 29 -12.68 5.05 4.20
C SER A 29 -11.68 6.01 3.56
N LYS A 30 -11.66 7.25 4.06
CA LYS A 30 -10.81 8.28 3.51
C LYS A 30 -9.34 7.86 3.57
N PHE A 31 -8.67 7.92 2.42
CA PHE A 31 -7.28 7.49 2.31
C PHE A 31 -6.33 8.67 2.50
N VAL A 32 -5.34 8.47 3.38
CA VAL A 32 -4.30 9.45 3.62
C VAL A 32 -2.95 8.72 3.70
N ALA A 33 -1.87 9.46 3.48
CA ALA A 33 -0.53 8.92 3.58
C ALA A 33 0.34 9.91 4.33
N THR A 34 1.27 9.40 5.14
CA THR A 34 2.20 10.27 5.85
C THR A 34 3.18 10.89 4.87
N ARG A 35 3.72 12.05 5.24
CA ARG A 35 4.74 12.68 4.43
C ARG A 35 5.93 11.75 4.22
N ASN A 36 6.35 11.05 5.27
CA ASN A 36 7.51 10.16 5.18
C ASN A 36 7.27 9.02 4.20
N ALA A 37 6.06 8.46 4.20
CA ALA A 37 5.72 7.41 3.23
C ALA A 37 5.76 7.96 1.80
N ILE A 38 5.22 9.15 1.59
CA ILE A 38 5.20 9.77 0.26
C ILE A 38 6.62 10.06 -0.20
N GLU A 39 7.46 10.59 0.67
CA GLU A 39 8.83 10.92 0.29
C GLU A 39 9.66 9.68 -0.01
N LYS A 40 9.43 8.61 0.73
CA LYS A 40 10.22 7.39 0.54
C LYS A 40 9.79 6.59 -0.67
N PHE A 41 8.50 6.43 -0.88
CA PHE A 41 7.99 5.53 -1.91
C PHE A 41 7.38 6.23 -3.12
N GLY A 42 6.90 7.46 -2.95
CA GLY A 42 6.24 8.20 -4.01
C GLY A 42 4.77 7.82 -4.13
N GLU A 43 3.99 8.76 -4.66
CA GLU A 43 2.55 8.58 -4.75
C GLU A 43 2.15 7.42 -5.64
N ALA A 44 2.86 7.24 -6.76
CA ALA A 44 2.50 6.17 -7.70
C ALA A 44 2.58 4.80 -7.06
N VAL A 45 3.64 4.55 -6.28
CA VAL A 45 3.80 3.28 -5.59
C VAL A 45 2.71 3.09 -4.54
N ILE A 46 2.43 4.15 -3.77
CA ILE A 46 1.41 4.09 -2.72
C ILE A 46 0.04 3.79 -3.32
N ILE A 47 -0.29 4.43 -4.43
CA ILE A 47 -1.57 4.20 -5.10
C ILE A 47 -1.64 2.76 -5.62
N ALA A 48 -0.55 2.26 -6.20
CA ALA A 48 -0.51 0.89 -6.69
C ALA A 48 -0.72 -0.11 -5.54
N CYS A 49 -0.11 0.14 -4.39
CA CYS A 49 -0.31 -0.70 -3.21
C CYS A 49 -1.77 -0.64 -2.75
N HIS A 50 -2.33 0.56 -2.70
CA HIS A 50 -3.72 0.73 -2.26
C HIS A 50 -4.68 -0.02 -3.18
N MET A 51 -4.45 0.04 -4.48
CA MET A 51 -5.30 -0.68 -5.43
C MET A 51 -5.18 -2.19 -5.27
N THR A 52 -3.95 -2.67 -5.04
CA THR A 52 -3.72 -4.08 -4.76
C THR A 52 -4.46 -4.51 -3.49
N LEU A 53 -4.40 -3.67 -2.48
CA LEU A 53 -5.06 -3.91 -1.21
C LEU A 53 -6.57 -4.02 -1.39
N LEU A 54 -7.16 -3.12 -2.16
CA LEU A 54 -8.61 -3.15 -2.38
C LEU A 54 -9.05 -4.41 -3.12
N LYS A 55 -8.24 -4.91 -4.03
CA LYS A 55 -8.53 -6.17 -4.71
C LYS A 55 -8.53 -7.32 -3.72
N GLU A 56 -7.59 -7.32 -2.80
CA GLU A 56 -7.51 -8.38 -1.79
C GLU A 56 -8.68 -8.30 -0.81
N VAL A 57 -9.09 -7.10 -0.44
CA VAL A 57 -10.29 -6.91 0.39
C VAL A 57 -11.49 -7.58 -0.25
N LYS A 58 -11.66 -7.37 -1.55
CA LYS A 58 -12.77 -7.94 -2.29
C LYS A 58 -12.69 -9.45 -2.35
N ARG A 59 -11.49 -9.97 -2.59
CA ARG A 59 -11.26 -11.41 -2.73
C ARG A 59 -11.54 -12.13 -1.42
N LYS A 60 -11.17 -11.53 -0.29
CA LYS A 60 -11.30 -12.17 1.03
C LYS A 60 -12.51 -11.67 1.82
N ASN A 61 -13.27 -10.76 1.27
CA ASN A 61 -14.44 -10.18 1.94
C ASN A 61 -14.03 -9.47 3.24
N GLY A 62 -12.92 -8.74 3.19
CA GLY A 62 -12.40 -8.01 4.34
C GLY A 62 -11.05 -8.52 4.77
N LEU A 63 -10.31 -7.70 5.49
CA LEU A 63 -8.97 -8.01 5.94
C LEU A 63 -8.78 -7.54 7.38
N ASP A 64 -7.68 -7.97 8.00
CA ASP A 64 -7.26 -7.43 9.28
C ASP A 64 -6.93 -5.94 9.13
N TYR A 65 -7.00 -5.20 10.22
CA TYR A 65 -6.86 -3.74 10.20
C TYR A 65 -5.47 -3.28 9.75
N LEU A 66 -4.45 -4.08 9.95
CA LEU A 66 -3.08 -3.74 9.55
C LEU A 66 -2.66 -4.64 8.40
N GLN A 67 -2.25 -4.00 7.31
CA GLN A 67 -1.73 -4.72 6.15
C GLN A 67 -0.33 -4.20 5.86
N VAL A 68 0.58 -5.12 5.57
CA VAL A 68 1.99 -4.81 5.37
C VAL A 68 2.38 -5.15 3.96
N PHE A 69 2.95 -4.17 3.27
CA PHE A 69 3.55 -4.40 1.96
C PHE A 69 5.05 -4.42 2.10
N GLU A 70 5.68 -5.19 1.23
CA GLU A 70 7.12 -5.13 1.04
C GLU A 70 7.35 -4.56 -0.35
N VAL A 71 8.09 -3.45 -0.43
CA VAL A 71 8.37 -2.76 -1.68
C VAL A 71 9.88 -2.70 -1.80
N ASP A 72 10.43 -3.52 -2.71
CA ASP A 72 11.87 -3.62 -2.91
C ASP A 72 12.61 -3.87 -1.60
N GLY A 73 12.05 -4.74 -0.75
CA GLY A 73 12.67 -5.13 0.50
C GLY A 73 12.36 -4.22 1.68
N GLU A 74 11.61 -3.14 1.47
CA GLU A 74 11.27 -2.22 2.54
C GLU A 74 9.79 -2.29 2.84
N ARG A 75 9.43 -1.97 4.08
CA ARG A 75 8.06 -2.16 4.56
C ARG A 75 7.25 -0.88 4.46
N LEU A 76 6.00 -1.05 4.06
CA LEU A 76 5.02 0.04 3.97
C LEU A 76 3.74 -0.48 4.58
N TRP A 77 3.18 0.25 5.53
CA TRP A 77 2.00 -0.19 6.29
C TRP A 77 0.75 0.53 5.83
N PHE A 78 -0.37 -0.18 5.86
CA PHE A 78 -1.69 0.40 5.67
C PHE A 78 -2.53 0.02 6.88
N ILE A 79 -3.11 1.02 7.55
CA ILE A 79 -3.94 0.80 8.73
C ILE A 79 -5.32 1.38 8.46
N ASP A 80 -6.34 0.57 8.70
CA ASP A 80 -7.73 1.02 8.64
C ASP A 80 -8.24 1.17 10.06
N ASP A 81 -8.51 2.41 10.48
CA ASP A 81 -9.06 2.67 11.82
C ASP A 81 -10.54 3.03 11.74
N VAL A 82 -11.20 2.66 10.64
CA VAL A 82 -12.61 2.89 10.34
C VAL A 82 -12.86 4.30 9.81
N SER A 83 -12.27 5.32 10.42
CA SER A 83 -12.46 6.68 9.93
C SER A 83 -11.52 7.02 8.77
N HIS A 84 -10.32 6.45 8.77
CA HIS A 84 -9.31 6.69 7.74
C HIS A 84 -8.57 5.41 7.44
N VAL A 85 -8.03 5.36 6.22
CA VAL A 85 -7.02 4.38 5.85
C VAL A 85 -5.72 5.15 5.73
N THR A 86 -4.75 4.82 6.56
CA THR A 86 -3.48 5.54 6.59
C THR A 86 -2.36 4.67 6.05
N CYS A 87 -1.64 5.21 5.07
CA CYS A 87 -0.41 4.62 4.56
C CYS A 87 0.76 5.28 5.28
N LEU A 88 1.61 4.47 5.92
CA LEU A 88 2.66 5.02 6.76
C LEU A 88 3.85 4.08 6.78
N LEU A 89 5.00 4.63 7.16
CA LEU A 89 6.19 3.81 7.42
C LEU A 89 6.07 3.21 8.82
N PRO A 90 6.68 2.04 9.07
CA PRO A 90 6.71 1.51 10.44
C PRO A 90 7.26 2.53 11.44
N SER A 91 8.22 3.35 11.02
CA SER A 91 8.82 4.36 11.90
C SER A 91 7.89 5.53 12.20
N ASP A 92 6.81 5.69 11.43
CA ASP A 92 5.81 6.73 11.71
C ASP A 92 4.85 6.32 12.81
N TYR A 93 4.82 5.05 13.13
CA TYR A 93 3.88 4.52 14.10
C TYR A 93 4.44 4.74 15.51
#